data_6c026a3c243708d64c0b2c79315651bf
#
_entry.id   6c026a3c243708d64c0b2c79315651bf
#
_cell.length_a   1.000
_cell.length_b   1.000
_cell.length_c   1.000
_cell.angle_alpha   90.00
_cell.angle_beta   90.00
_cell.angle_gamma   90.00
#
_symmetry.space_group_name_H-M   'P 1'
#
loop_
_entity.id
_entity.type
_entity.pdbx_description
1 polymer ?
#
loop_
_entity_poly.entity_id
_entity_poly.type
_entity_poly.pdbx_seq_one_letter_code
_entity_poly.pdbx_strand_id
1 'polypeptide(L)'
;MTVSFPSTLHLHPILDVLLSQIPESCHSEVRLGLQEALVNAAKHGNNLDPSKSIYIRFRPIFRGYCWIISDQGQGFRPDREGADRNAYCYNGKEPSSLEDHERDCGRGLYILYHIFDQVEWSDDGKELMLYKRTSRWIFPSLFWNS
;
A
#
# COMPACT_ATOMS: atom_id res chain seq x y z
N MET A 1 -14.24 5.85 4.11
CA MET A 1 -13.49 7.11 4.01
C MET A 1 -12.75 7.14 2.67
N THR A 2 -12.76 8.30 2.02
CA THR A 2 -12.00 8.51 0.77
C THR A 2 -11.11 9.74 0.94
N VAL A 3 -9.86 9.63 0.54
CA VAL A 3 -8.86 10.70 0.56
C VAL A 3 -8.27 10.83 -0.83
N SER A 4 -8.04 12.04 -1.29
CA SER A 4 -7.35 12.32 -2.55
C SER A 4 -6.36 13.46 -2.38
N PHE A 5 -5.22 13.36 -3.04
CA PHE A 5 -4.14 14.35 -2.95
C PHE A 5 -3.24 14.29 -4.19
N PRO A 6 -2.56 15.40 -4.55
CA PRO A 6 -1.59 15.40 -5.65
C PRO A 6 -0.42 14.46 -5.37
N SER A 7 0.20 13.94 -6.42
CA SER A 7 1.40 13.10 -6.30
C SER A 7 2.50 13.82 -5.55
N THR A 8 2.90 13.27 -4.41
CA THR A 8 3.89 13.84 -3.50
C THR A 8 4.56 12.73 -2.69
N LEU A 9 5.77 12.99 -2.22
CA LEU A 9 6.45 12.17 -1.21
C LEU A 9 6.30 12.72 0.21
N HIS A 10 5.60 13.85 0.37
CA HIS A 10 5.25 14.42 1.66
C HIS A 10 3.98 13.76 2.22
N LEU A 11 4.14 12.56 2.77
CA LEU A 11 3.04 11.64 3.08
C LEU A 11 2.60 11.64 4.55
N HIS A 12 3.33 12.29 5.46
CA HIS A 12 3.01 12.25 6.89
C HIS A 12 1.56 12.64 7.23
N PRO A 13 1.02 13.76 6.70
CA PRO A 13 -0.36 14.15 7.02
C PRO A 13 -1.38 13.13 6.53
N ILE A 14 -1.13 12.54 5.37
CA ILE A 14 -2.03 11.53 4.77
C ILE A 14 -1.98 10.24 5.60
N LEU A 15 -0.81 9.79 5.97
CA LEU A 15 -0.63 8.60 6.82
C LEU A 15 -1.29 8.78 8.18
N ASP A 16 -1.19 9.95 8.80
CA ASP A 16 -1.83 10.23 10.08
C ASP A 16 -3.36 10.12 9.98
N VAL A 17 -3.96 10.64 8.90
CA VAL A 17 -5.40 10.51 8.64
C VAL A 17 -5.79 9.05 8.46
N LEU A 18 -5.04 8.28 7.68
CA LEU A 18 -5.35 6.86 7.43
C LEU A 18 -5.21 6.02 8.70
N LEU A 19 -4.18 6.27 9.50
CA LEU A 19 -3.94 5.53 10.74
C LEU A 19 -4.93 5.87 11.84
N SER A 20 -5.52 7.06 11.85
CA SER A 20 -6.55 7.44 12.81
C SER A 20 -7.80 6.56 12.75
N GLN A 21 -7.96 5.80 11.68
CA GLN A 21 -9.11 4.91 11.46
C GLN A 21 -8.90 3.49 12.01
N ILE A 22 -7.71 3.18 12.50
CA ILE A 22 -7.34 1.84 12.99
C ILE A 22 -6.74 1.92 14.39
N PRO A 23 -6.71 0.81 15.16
CA PRO A 23 -6.13 0.78 16.49
C PRO A 23 -4.63 1.13 16.50
N GLU A 24 -4.19 1.83 17.52
CA GLU A 24 -2.78 2.22 17.70
C GLU A 24 -1.81 1.03 17.67
N SER A 25 -2.24 -0.14 18.11
CA SER A 25 -1.43 -1.34 18.11
C SER A 25 -0.99 -1.79 16.71
N CYS A 26 -1.68 -1.31 15.66
CA CYS A 26 -1.34 -1.61 14.27
C CYS A 26 -0.58 -0.48 13.58
N HIS A 27 -0.43 0.68 14.21
CA HIS A 27 0.04 1.90 13.54
C HIS A 27 1.43 1.78 12.95
N SER A 28 2.42 1.29 13.71
CA SER A 28 3.82 1.27 13.22
C SER A 28 4.00 0.39 12.00
N GLU A 29 3.39 -0.78 12.02
CA GLU A 29 3.45 -1.76 10.95
C GLU A 29 2.68 -1.27 9.70
N VAL A 30 1.43 -0.84 9.89
CA VAL A 30 0.58 -0.37 8.80
C VAL A 30 1.11 0.93 8.20
N ARG A 31 1.68 1.83 9.03
CA ARG A 31 2.33 3.06 8.54
C ARG A 31 3.41 2.74 7.53
N LEU A 32 4.29 1.80 7.86
CA LEU A 32 5.36 1.40 6.96
C LEU A 32 4.81 0.85 5.63
N GLY A 33 3.84 -0.04 5.70
CA GLY A 33 3.24 -0.63 4.50
C GLY A 33 2.50 0.38 3.63
N LEU A 34 1.69 1.26 4.24
CA LEU A 34 0.99 2.31 3.49
C LEU A 34 1.97 3.32 2.88
N GLN A 35 3.04 3.68 3.59
CA GLN A 35 4.08 4.57 3.06
C GLN A 35 4.70 3.99 1.79
N GLU A 36 5.07 2.72 1.79
CA GLU A 36 5.62 2.05 0.60
C GLU A 36 4.61 2.02 -0.56
N ALA A 37 3.36 1.71 -0.28
CA ALA A 37 2.31 1.70 -1.29
C ALA A 37 2.07 3.09 -1.91
N LEU A 38 2.06 4.13 -1.09
CA LEU A 38 1.86 5.51 -1.56
C LEU A 38 3.09 6.05 -2.31
N VAL A 39 4.30 5.71 -1.88
CA VAL A 39 5.52 6.02 -2.62
C VAL A 39 5.50 5.35 -4.00
N ASN A 40 5.09 4.09 -4.08
CA ASN A 40 4.94 3.40 -5.35
C ASN A 40 3.92 4.07 -6.27
N ALA A 41 2.76 4.46 -5.75
CA ALA A 41 1.75 5.18 -6.51
C ALA A 41 2.26 6.53 -7.02
N ALA A 42 2.97 7.29 -6.19
CA ALA A 42 3.51 8.60 -6.56
C ALA A 42 4.66 8.51 -7.57
N LYS A 43 5.64 7.64 -7.31
CA LYS A 43 6.85 7.52 -8.15
C LYS A 43 6.62 6.69 -9.40
N HIS A 44 6.10 5.49 -9.25
CA HIS A 44 6.01 4.51 -10.33
C HIS A 44 4.66 4.58 -11.05
N GLY A 45 3.58 4.94 -10.36
CA GLY A 45 2.29 5.20 -10.97
C GLY A 45 2.26 6.53 -11.68
N ASN A 46 2.30 7.63 -10.94
CA ASN A 46 2.13 8.98 -11.47
C ASN A 46 3.44 9.66 -11.95
N ASN A 47 4.61 9.02 -11.84
CA ASN A 47 5.92 9.60 -12.17
C ASN A 47 6.20 10.94 -11.47
N LEU A 48 5.72 11.11 -10.23
CA LEU A 48 5.81 12.35 -9.46
C LEU A 48 5.20 13.57 -10.16
N ASP A 49 4.28 13.36 -11.09
CA ASP A 49 3.58 14.43 -11.79
C ASP A 49 2.57 15.10 -10.83
N PRO A 50 2.78 16.37 -10.44
CA PRO A 50 1.90 17.05 -9.48
C PRO A 50 0.50 17.35 -10.04
N SER A 51 0.30 17.25 -11.36
CA SER A 51 -1.02 17.36 -12.00
C SER A 51 -1.87 16.10 -11.85
N LYS A 52 -1.25 14.99 -11.47
CA LYS A 52 -1.92 13.71 -11.24
C LYS A 52 -2.16 13.49 -9.76
N SER A 53 -3.27 12.87 -9.43
CA SER A 53 -3.70 12.60 -8.06
C SER A 53 -3.58 11.14 -7.69
N ILE A 54 -3.46 10.90 -6.38
CA ILE A 54 -3.61 9.60 -5.74
C ILE A 54 -4.93 9.61 -4.99
N TYR A 55 -5.67 8.52 -5.11
CA TYR A 55 -6.94 8.30 -4.43
C TYR A 55 -6.82 7.11 -3.50
N ILE A 56 -7.32 7.25 -2.29
CA ILE A 56 -7.34 6.16 -1.32
C ILE A 56 -8.77 5.99 -0.82
N ARG A 57 -9.26 4.77 -0.92
CA ARG A 57 -10.52 4.35 -0.29
C ARG A 57 -10.19 3.42 0.86
N PHE A 58 -10.61 3.78 2.05
CA PHE A 58 -10.50 2.95 3.26
C PHE A 58 -11.85 2.41 3.65
N ARG A 59 -11.91 1.13 4.00
CA ARG A 59 -13.10 0.46 4.54
C ARG A 59 -12.72 -0.51 5.65
N PRO A 60 -13.33 -0.40 6.84
CA PRO A 60 -13.38 -1.52 7.75
C PRO A 60 -14.24 -2.61 7.11
N ILE A 61 -13.76 -3.84 7.16
CA ILE A 61 -14.45 -5.02 6.65
C ILE A 61 -14.45 -6.10 7.72
N PHE A 62 -15.18 -7.19 7.49
CA PHE A 62 -15.24 -8.28 8.45
C PHE A 62 -13.83 -8.78 8.80
N ARG A 63 -13.49 -8.73 10.09
CA ARG A 63 -12.19 -9.12 10.65
C ARG A 63 -10.98 -8.37 10.11
N GLY A 64 -11.15 -7.15 9.60
CA GLY A 64 -10.00 -6.41 9.14
C GLY A 64 -10.29 -5.07 8.51
N TYR A 65 -9.28 -4.59 7.80
CA TYR A 65 -9.26 -3.31 7.14
C TYR A 65 -8.81 -3.46 5.69
N CYS A 66 -9.42 -2.70 4.82
CA CYS A 66 -9.08 -2.68 3.40
C CYS A 66 -8.77 -1.25 2.96
N TRP A 67 -7.65 -1.09 2.27
CA TRP A 67 -7.28 0.14 1.57
C TRP A 67 -7.20 -0.16 0.08
N ILE A 68 -7.78 0.70 -0.74
CA ILE A 68 -7.64 0.66 -2.19
C ILE A 68 -6.98 1.97 -2.61
N ILE A 69 -5.80 1.86 -3.18
CA ILE A 69 -4.96 2.98 -3.61
C ILE A 69 -4.97 3.01 -5.13
N SER A 70 -5.37 4.13 -5.71
CA SER A 70 -5.44 4.32 -7.16
C SER A 70 -4.57 5.49 -7.57
N ASP A 71 -3.82 5.33 -8.67
CA ASP A 71 -3.08 6.39 -9.34
C ASP A 71 -3.65 6.69 -10.74
N GLN A 72 -3.18 7.75 -11.35
CA GLN A 72 -3.59 8.19 -12.68
C GLN A 72 -2.51 7.95 -13.74
N GLY A 73 -1.52 7.12 -13.42
CA GLY A 73 -0.44 6.77 -14.32
C GLY A 73 -0.80 5.64 -15.29
N GLN A 74 0.23 5.00 -15.84
CA GLN A 74 0.08 3.86 -16.75
C GLN A 74 -0.19 2.53 -16.05
N GLY A 75 -0.14 2.53 -14.73
CA GLY A 75 -0.28 1.33 -13.90
C GLY A 75 1.07 0.66 -13.63
N PHE A 76 1.10 -0.01 -12.49
CA PHE A 76 2.20 -0.88 -12.09
C PHE A 76 1.74 -2.33 -12.20
N ARG A 77 2.51 -3.14 -12.91
CA ARG A 77 2.25 -4.57 -13.02
C ARG A 77 3.47 -5.30 -12.49
N PRO A 78 3.40 -5.87 -11.28
CA PRO A 78 4.39 -6.84 -10.88
C PRO A 78 4.32 -8.00 -11.88
N ASP A 79 5.46 -8.42 -12.43
CA ASP A 79 5.52 -9.43 -13.49
C ASP A 79 4.69 -10.66 -13.13
N ARG A 80 3.78 -11.03 -14.04
CA ARG A 80 2.85 -12.15 -13.85
C ARG A 80 3.55 -13.51 -13.94
N GLU A 81 4.77 -13.56 -14.41
CA GLU A 81 5.52 -14.81 -14.60
C GLU A 81 6.27 -15.19 -13.33
N GLY A 82 5.70 -16.13 -12.60
CA GLY A 82 6.35 -16.77 -11.48
C GLY A 82 6.22 -16.02 -10.17
N ALA A 83 5.02 -15.97 -9.66
CA ALA A 83 4.70 -15.38 -8.35
C ALA A 83 5.33 -16.16 -7.18
N ASP A 84 6.63 -16.29 -7.18
CA ASP A 84 7.35 -16.49 -5.95
C ASP A 84 7.42 -15.13 -5.25
N ARG A 85 6.74 -15.00 -4.11
CA ARG A 85 6.68 -13.77 -3.31
C ARG A 85 8.07 -13.22 -2.93
N ASN A 86 9.09 -14.02 -3.12
CA ASN A 86 10.50 -13.71 -2.91
C ASN A 86 11.21 -13.19 -4.18
N ALA A 87 10.57 -13.26 -5.35
CA ALA A 87 11.24 -12.99 -6.64
C ALA A 87 11.15 -11.54 -7.12
N TYR A 88 10.40 -10.67 -6.43
CA TYR A 88 10.07 -9.33 -6.93
C TYR A 88 11.24 -8.37 -7.06
N CYS A 89 12.45 -8.77 -6.71
CA CYS A 89 13.65 -7.98 -6.98
C CYS A 89 14.93 -8.74 -7.07
N TYR A 90 14.80 -10.03 -7.12
CA TYR A 90 15.98 -10.85 -7.28
C TYR A 90 15.97 -11.49 -8.67
N ASN A 91 16.74 -10.93 -9.58
CA ASN A 91 17.28 -11.69 -10.71
C ASN A 91 18.18 -12.82 -10.18
N GLY A 92 17.70 -13.59 -9.22
CA GLY A 92 18.39 -14.76 -8.66
C GLY A 92 19.68 -14.50 -7.89
N LYS A 93 19.96 -13.28 -7.48
CA LYS A 93 21.15 -12.95 -6.67
C LYS A 93 20.72 -12.34 -5.35
N GLU A 94 21.14 -12.95 -4.23
CA GLU A 94 21.06 -12.31 -2.92
C GLU A 94 21.81 -10.97 -2.93
N PRO A 95 21.33 -9.94 -2.22
CA PRO A 95 22.04 -8.67 -2.11
C PRO A 95 23.37 -8.91 -1.44
N SER A 96 24.44 -8.83 -2.21
CA SER A 96 25.80 -9.09 -1.72
C SER A 96 26.46 -7.86 -1.12
N SER A 97 25.79 -6.69 -1.11
CA SER A 97 26.35 -5.47 -0.54
C SER A 97 25.26 -4.46 -0.11
N LEU A 98 25.62 -3.59 0.83
CA LEU A 98 24.79 -2.46 1.28
C LEU A 98 24.46 -1.46 0.16
N GLU A 99 25.18 -1.49 -0.95
CA GLU A 99 24.99 -0.61 -2.12
C GLU A 99 23.80 -1.06 -3.00
N ASP A 100 23.37 -2.32 -2.91
CA ASP A 100 22.19 -2.83 -3.60
C ASP A 100 20.87 -2.37 -2.95
N HIS A 101 20.93 -1.69 -1.81
CA HIS A 101 19.75 -1.12 -1.14
C HIS A 101 19.18 0.12 -1.82
N GLU A 102 19.89 0.73 -2.77
CA GLU A 102 19.43 1.89 -3.54
C GLU A 102 18.61 1.53 -4.79
N ARG A 103 18.47 0.26 -5.11
CA ARG A 103 17.55 -0.14 -6.19
C ARG A 103 16.13 -0.17 -5.66
N ASP A 104 15.40 0.86 -6.04
CA ASP A 104 14.01 1.17 -5.64
C ASP A 104 12.97 0.06 -5.95
N CYS A 105 13.34 -1.03 -6.58
CA CYS A 105 12.39 -2.08 -6.92
C CYS A 105 12.58 -3.33 -6.06
N GLY A 106 11.58 -3.65 -5.26
CA GLY A 106 11.43 -4.90 -4.57
C GLY A 106 11.41 -4.86 -3.07
N ARG A 107 12.15 -3.95 -2.47
CA ARG A 107 12.05 -3.77 -1.03
C ARG A 107 10.64 -3.34 -0.62
N GLY A 108 10.06 -2.40 -1.36
CA GLY A 108 8.71 -1.93 -1.13
C GLY A 108 7.67 -3.03 -1.28
N LEU A 109 7.76 -3.84 -2.33
CA LEU A 109 6.86 -4.98 -2.54
C LEU A 109 7.01 -6.04 -1.45
N TYR A 110 8.24 -6.37 -1.06
CA TYR A 110 8.50 -7.29 0.04
C TYR A 110 7.83 -6.80 1.33
N ILE A 111 7.94 -5.52 1.66
CA ILE A 111 7.30 -4.90 2.82
C ILE A 111 5.78 -5.04 2.74
N LEU A 112 5.17 -4.78 1.58
CA LEU A 112 3.73 -4.93 1.40
C LEU A 112 3.26 -6.36 1.68
N TYR A 113 3.91 -7.35 1.08
CA TYR A 113 3.55 -8.76 1.28
C TYR A 113 3.84 -9.27 2.69
N HIS A 114 4.78 -8.65 3.39
CA HIS A 114 5.09 -9.00 4.78
C HIS A 114 4.07 -8.42 5.76
N ILE A 115 3.59 -7.20 5.51
CA ILE A 115 2.70 -6.48 6.42
C ILE A 115 1.24 -6.84 6.20
N PHE A 116 0.79 -6.89 4.95
CA PHE A 116 -0.61 -7.12 4.62
C PHE A 116 -0.90 -8.59 4.35
N ASP A 117 -2.08 -9.04 4.77
CA ASP A 117 -2.53 -10.43 4.57
C ASP A 117 -2.90 -10.71 3.12
N GLN A 118 -3.38 -9.68 2.39
CA GLN A 118 -3.62 -9.74 0.95
C GLN A 118 -3.11 -8.46 0.28
N VAL A 119 -2.49 -8.63 -0.88
CA VAL A 119 -1.97 -7.57 -1.73
C VAL A 119 -2.34 -7.91 -3.16
N GLU A 120 -3.22 -7.13 -3.77
CA GLU A 120 -3.74 -7.41 -5.11
C GLU A 120 -3.75 -6.14 -5.97
N TRP A 121 -3.32 -6.27 -7.23
CA TRP A 121 -3.45 -5.21 -8.23
C TRP A 121 -4.62 -5.48 -9.16
N SER A 122 -5.28 -4.41 -9.60
CA SER A 122 -6.23 -4.48 -10.71
C SER A 122 -5.53 -4.92 -12.01
N ASP A 123 -6.31 -5.38 -12.99
CA ASP A 123 -5.77 -5.87 -14.27
C ASP A 123 -4.99 -4.82 -15.03
N ASP A 124 -5.36 -3.54 -14.92
CA ASP A 124 -4.64 -2.41 -15.52
C ASP A 124 -3.47 -1.90 -14.66
N GLY A 125 -3.28 -2.44 -13.45
CA GLY A 125 -2.22 -2.08 -12.53
C GLY A 125 -2.35 -0.71 -11.87
N LYS A 126 -3.51 -0.04 -12.01
CA LYS A 126 -3.74 1.32 -11.49
C LYS A 126 -4.38 1.35 -10.10
N GLU A 127 -4.91 0.23 -9.64
CA GLU A 127 -5.43 0.08 -8.30
C GLU A 127 -4.67 -1.01 -7.55
N LEU A 128 -4.29 -0.69 -6.33
CA LEU A 128 -3.69 -1.62 -5.38
C LEU A 128 -4.64 -1.81 -4.21
N MET A 129 -5.08 -3.04 -3.97
CA MET A 129 -5.85 -3.43 -2.80
C MET A 129 -4.95 -4.04 -1.73
N LEU A 130 -5.03 -3.51 -0.52
CA LEU A 130 -4.32 -3.99 0.65
C LEU A 130 -5.34 -4.40 1.72
N TYR A 131 -5.20 -5.61 2.22
CA TYR A 131 -6.02 -6.12 3.30
C TYR A 131 -5.17 -6.48 4.51
N LYS A 132 -5.57 -6.00 5.68
CA LYS A 132 -4.96 -6.34 6.98
C LYS A 132 -5.99 -6.98 7.88
N ARG A 133 -5.74 -8.22 8.29
CA ARG A 133 -6.57 -8.92 9.27
C ARG A 133 -6.33 -8.35 10.66
N THR A 134 -7.38 -8.28 11.45
CA THR A 134 -7.29 -8.01 12.88
C THR A 134 -7.78 -9.21 13.67
N SER A 135 -7.11 -9.49 14.80
CA SER A 135 -7.49 -10.54 15.72
C SER A 135 -8.71 -10.18 16.58
N ARG A 136 -9.09 -8.89 16.62
CA ARG A 136 -10.25 -8.41 17.38
C ARG A 136 -11.47 -8.35 16.45
N TRP A 137 -12.60 -8.86 16.97
CA TRP A 137 -13.91 -8.60 16.39
C TRP A 137 -14.16 -7.09 16.43
N ILE A 138 -14.08 -6.43 15.31
CA ILE A 138 -14.52 -5.06 15.20
C ILE A 138 -15.97 -5.13 14.77
N PHE A 139 -16.85 -4.88 15.72
CA PHE A 139 -18.21 -4.46 15.37
C PHE A 139 -18.06 -3.05 14.82
N PRO A 140 -18.43 -2.78 13.55
CA PRO A 140 -18.55 -1.41 13.09
C PRO A 140 -19.50 -0.70 14.06
N SER A 141 -19.04 0.36 14.68
CA SER A 141 -19.85 1.21 15.55
C SER A 141 -21.00 1.91 14.82
N LEU A 142 -21.26 1.54 13.58
CA LEU A 142 -22.29 2.05 12.68
C LEU A 142 -23.70 1.55 12.99
N PHE A 143 -23.87 0.68 14.00
CA PHE A 143 -25.21 0.20 14.37
C PHE A 143 -25.80 0.87 15.63
N TRP A 144 -25.16 1.89 16.20
CA TRP A 144 -25.62 2.55 17.41
C TRP A 144 -26.02 4.02 17.24
N ASN A 145 -26.53 4.43 16.10
CA ASN A 145 -27.27 5.68 15.95
C ASN A 145 -28.56 5.41 15.17
N SER A 146 -29.50 4.89 15.87
CA SER A 146 -30.91 5.04 15.54
C SER A 146 -31.59 5.77 16.70
#